data_d14aa5cab410a57bd422c0a647a4e1de
#
_entry.id   d14aa5cab410a57bd422c0a647a4e1de
#
_cell.length_a   1.000
_cell.length_b   1.000
_cell.length_c   1.000
_cell.angle_alpha   90.00
_cell.angle_beta   90.00
_cell.angle_gamma   90.00
#
_symmetry.space_group_name_H-M   'P 1'
#
loop_
_entity.id
_entity.type
_entity.pdbx_description
1 polymer ?
#
loop_
_entity_poly.entity_id
_entity_poly.type
_entity_poly.pdbx_seq_one_letter_code
_entity_poly.pdbx_strand_id
1 'polypeptide(L)'
;MKNKLLVVIIIVVVIGGIGAVIGPKIYRDYFVKKADKSPESKISDNQDTVKVADLAGEWHVGDGSYAGYRVNEVLNGTDVTVTGRTKKVSGNIVVKNKTLESATINLKVADIKTDASKRDDYFRTKALETSKYPDATFVLSQPVKLDKGAATYNVTGTMMIHGVKKMLTIPIKTGYHNQRVQLASSIPVTFKDFNVNAPSLGFVKVEDHGKVEIFLSLTK
;
A
#
# COMPACT_ATOMS: atom_id res chain seq x y z
N MET A 1 -30.44 -13.67 -50.94
CA MET A 1 -30.66 -13.49 -49.48
C MET A 1 -29.59 -14.20 -48.62
N LYS A 2 -29.18 -15.45 -48.92
CA LYS A 2 -28.16 -16.20 -48.12
C LYS A 2 -26.82 -15.48 -47.97
N ASN A 3 -26.28 -14.81 -49.02
CA ASN A 3 -25.00 -14.14 -48.93
C ASN A 3 -24.97 -12.87 -48.05
N LYS A 4 -26.11 -12.14 -47.95
CA LYS A 4 -26.19 -10.96 -47.07
C LYS A 4 -26.25 -11.39 -45.60
N LEU A 5 -26.89 -12.51 -45.27
CA LEU A 5 -26.95 -13.06 -43.92
C LEU A 5 -25.56 -13.56 -43.48
N LEU A 6 -24.83 -14.20 -44.39
CA LEU A 6 -23.48 -14.67 -44.11
C LEU A 6 -22.51 -13.50 -43.81
N VAL A 7 -22.59 -12.43 -44.59
CA VAL A 7 -21.78 -11.22 -44.39
C VAL A 7 -22.09 -10.55 -43.04
N VAL A 8 -23.36 -10.47 -42.65
CA VAL A 8 -23.76 -9.91 -41.35
C VAL A 8 -23.27 -10.76 -40.19
N ILE A 9 -23.33 -12.09 -40.28
CA ILE A 9 -22.79 -12.99 -39.26
C ILE A 9 -21.28 -12.85 -39.12
N ILE A 10 -20.52 -12.74 -40.22
CA ILE A 10 -19.08 -12.53 -40.19
C ILE A 10 -18.73 -11.19 -39.55
N ILE A 11 -19.47 -10.12 -39.85
CA ILE A 11 -19.25 -8.81 -39.25
C ILE A 11 -19.51 -8.85 -37.74
N VAL A 12 -20.58 -9.50 -37.30
CA VAL A 12 -20.89 -9.62 -35.86
C VAL A 12 -19.84 -10.45 -35.12
N VAL A 13 -19.33 -11.53 -35.73
CA VAL A 13 -18.24 -12.35 -35.15
C VAL A 13 -16.94 -11.58 -35.08
N VAL A 14 -16.60 -10.81 -36.13
CA VAL A 14 -15.38 -9.98 -36.15
C VAL A 14 -15.48 -8.84 -35.12
N ILE A 15 -16.62 -8.13 -35.03
CA ILE A 15 -16.82 -7.07 -34.03
C ILE A 15 -16.83 -7.67 -32.63
N GLY A 16 -17.48 -8.81 -32.41
CA GLY A 16 -17.50 -9.52 -31.14
C GLY A 16 -16.09 -10.02 -30.75
N GLY A 17 -15.35 -10.59 -31.69
CA GLY A 17 -13.97 -11.03 -31.47
C GLY A 17 -13.00 -9.89 -31.17
N ILE A 18 -13.12 -8.79 -31.90
CA ILE A 18 -12.33 -7.56 -31.63
C ILE A 18 -12.73 -6.97 -30.27
N GLY A 19 -14.00 -6.92 -29.95
CA GLY A 19 -14.50 -6.46 -28.65
C GLY A 19 -13.99 -7.29 -27.49
N ALA A 20 -13.91 -8.61 -27.64
CA ALA A 20 -13.39 -9.52 -26.61
C ALA A 20 -11.87 -9.36 -26.38
N VAL A 21 -11.09 -9.01 -27.39
CA VAL A 21 -9.64 -8.85 -27.29
C VAL A 21 -9.24 -7.40 -26.93
N ILE A 22 -9.90 -6.41 -27.51
CA ILE A 22 -9.56 -4.98 -27.34
C ILE A 22 -10.37 -4.36 -26.20
N GLY A 23 -11.59 -4.84 -25.94
CA GLY A 23 -12.49 -4.31 -24.92
C GLY A 23 -11.88 -4.26 -23.51
N PRO A 24 -11.23 -5.32 -23.01
CA PRO A 24 -10.56 -5.30 -21.70
C PRO A 24 -9.44 -4.26 -21.62
N LYS A 25 -8.66 -4.11 -22.70
CA LYS A 25 -7.56 -3.13 -22.76
C LYS A 25 -8.09 -1.70 -22.77
N ILE A 26 -9.13 -1.41 -23.59
CA ILE A 26 -9.78 -0.10 -23.63
C ILE A 26 -10.39 0.20 -22.25
N TYR A 27 -11.10 -0.76 -21.66
CA TYR A 27 -11.68 -0.61 -20.32
C TYR A 27 -10.61 -0.23 -19.30
N ARG A 28 -9.50 -0.97 -19.24
CA ARG A 28 -8.39 -0.68 -18.35
C ARG A 28 -7.80 0.72 -18.58
N ASP A 29 -7.52 1.07 -19.83
CA ASP A 29 -6.77 2.28 -20.17
C ASP A 29 -7.61 3.57 -19.99
N TYR A 30 -8.95 3.47 -20.09
CA TYR A 30 -9.86 4.62 -20.00
C TYR A 30 -10.70 4.67 -18.72
N PHE A 31 -11.01 3.54 -18.10
CA PHE A 31 -11.93 3.48 -16.96
C PHE A 31 -11.29 3.04 -15.66
N VAL A 32 -10.10 2.43 -15.70
CA VAL A 32 -9.39 2.01 -14.49
C VAL A 32 -8.36 3.07 -14.12
N LYS A 33 -8.48 3.64 -12.93
CA LYS A 33 -7.49 4.59 -12.42
C LYS A 33 -6.14 3.90 -12.27
N LYS A 34 -5.09 4.51 -12.82
CA LYS A 34 -3.73 4.03 -12.64
C LYS A 34 -3.37 4.02 -11.15
N ALA A 35 -2.82 2.90 -10.68
CA ALA A 35 -2.35 2.78 -9.31
C ALA A 35 -1.30 3.84 -8.96
N ASP A 36 -1.35 4.33 -7.73
CA ASP A 36 -0.34 5.27 -7.23
C ASP A 36 1.07 4.68 -7.28
N LYS A 37 2.07 5.52 -7.39
CA LYS A 37 3.47 5.08 -7.30
C LYS A 37 3.79 4.50 -5.92
N SER A 38 4.80 3.60 -5.85
CA SER A 38 5.25 3.02 -4.58
C SER A 38 5.79 4.08 -3.61
N PRO A 39 5.73 3.84 -2.29
CA PRO A 39 6.22 4.77 -1.29
C PRO A 39 7.69 5.14 -1.47
N GLU A 40 8.53 4.20 -1.87
CA GLU A 40 9.97 4.39 -2.05
C GLU A 40 10.28 5.43 -3.13
N SER A 41 9.38 5.62 -4.10
CA SER A 41 9.48 6.67 -5.13
C SER A 41 9.23 8.08 -4.60
N LYS A 42 8.75 8.21 -3.35
CA LYS A 42 8.57 9.49 -2.66
C LYS A 42 9.83 9.96 -1.94
N ILE A 43 10.75 9.04 -1.63
CA ILE A 43 12.05 9.43 -1.10
C ILE A 43 12.74 10.28 -2.18
N SER A 44 13.03 11.53 -1.84
CA SER A 44 13.65 12.48 -2.77
C SER A 44 14.98 11.94 -3.32
N ASP A 45 15.26 12.16 -4.59
CA ASP A 45 16.58 11.87 -5.17
C ASP A 45 17.62 12.91 -4.71
N ASN A 46 17.17 14.14 -4.41
CA ASN A 46 17.97 15.20 -3.82
C ASN A 46 17.91 15.11 -2.29
N GLN A 47 18.74 14.26 -1.71
CA GLN A 47 18.85 14.11 -0.27
C GLN A 47 19.81 15.16 0.30
N ASP A 48 19.39 15.79 1.41
CA ASP A 48 20.29 16.61 2.20
C ASP A 48 21.24 15.71 2.99
N THR A 49 22.49 16.12 3.15
CA THR A 49 23.44 15.41 3.99
C THR A 49 23.09 15.63 5.45
N VAL A 50 22.91 14.55 6.20
CA VAL A 50 22.69 14.59 7.65
C VAL A 50 23.67 13.66 8.36
N LYS A 51 24.30 14.14 9.42
CA LYS A 51 25.08 13.27 10.31
C LYS A 51 24.14 12.44 11.16
N VAL A 52 24.42 11.16 11.31
CA VAL A 52 23.58 10.26 12.13
C VAL A 52 23.40 10.76 13.56
N ALA A 53 24.40 11.46 14.11
CA ALA A 53 24.32 12.06 15.43
C ALA A 53 23.20 13.13 15.53
N ASP A 54 22.94 13.86 14.45
CA ASP A 54 21.92 14.93 14.38
C ASP A 54 20.51 14.36 14.29
N LEU A 55 20.37 13.06 14.00
CA LEU A 55 19.09 12.35 14.03
C LEU A 55 18.62 12.05 15.46
N ALA A 56 19.47 12.24 16.49
CA ALA A 56 19.07 12.02 17.88
C ALA A 56 17.90 12.92 18.29
N GLY A 57 16.94 12.33 18.98
CA GLY A 57 15.72 13.01 19.45
C GLY A 57 14.47 12.18 19.21
N GLU A 58 13.33 12.80 19.50
CA GLU A 58 12.00 12.27 19.23
C GLU A 58 11.46 12.87 17.95
N TRP A 59 10.94 12.00 17.09
CA TRP A 59 10.39 12.35 15.79
C TRP A 59 8.93 11.94 15.72
N HIS A 60 8.07 12.83 15.23
CA HIS A 60 6.65 12.63 15.10
C HIS A 60 6.23 12.53 13.63
N VAL A 61 5.21 11.72 13.37
CA VAL A 61 4.61 11.63 12.03
C VAL A 61 3.97 12.97 11.68
N GLY A 62 4.47 13.61 10.63
CA GLY A 62 4.03 14.92 10.16
C GLY A 62 3.29 14.86 8.81
N ASP A 63 2.95 16.04 8.33
CA ASP A 63 2.25 16.24 7.07
C ASP A 63 3.00 15.62 5.87
N GLY A 64 2.21 15.12 4.90
CA GLY A 64 2.73 14.41 3.74
C GLY A 64 2.85 12.90 3.94
N SER A 65 2.72 12.42 5.18
CA SER A 65 2.71 11.00 5.51
C SER A 65 1.44 10.31 4.99
N TYR A 66 1.55 9.04 4.67
CA TYR A 66 0.41 8.16 4.38
C TYR A 66 0.76 6.69 4.66
N ALA A 67 -0.26 5.89 4.88
CA ALA A 67 -0.17 4.43 4.88
C ALA A 67 -1.39 3.81 4.20
N GLY A 68 -1.28 2.54 3.82
CA GLY A 68 -2.36 1.83 3.17
C GLY A 68 -1.91 0.51 2.58
N TYR A 69 -2.54 0.12 1.49
CA TYR A 69 -2.27 -1.16 0.84
C TYR A 69 -2.20 -1.04 -0.69
N ARG A 70 -1.58 -2.02 -1.30
CA ARG A 70 -1.57 -2.31 -2.73
C ARG A 70 -1.91 -3.77 -2.95
N VAL A 71 -2.86 -4.05 -3.84
CA VAL A 71 -3.24 -5.41 -4.23
C VAL A 71 -3.44 -5.48 -5.74
N ASN A 72 -3.28 -6.67 -6.30
CA ASN A 72 -3.68 -6.95 -7.67
C ASN A 72 -5.02 -7.70 -7.66
N GLU A 73 -5.84 -7.39 -8.63
CA GLU A 73 -7.12 -8.05 -8.86
C GLU A 73 -7.37 -8.26 -10.35
N VAL A 74 -8.14 -9.27 -10.68
CA VAL A 74 -8.74 -9.41 -12.00
C VAL A 74 -10.16 -8.85 -11.94
N LEU A 75 -10.39 -7.78 -12.67
CA LEU A 75 -11.68 -7.10 -12.77
C LEU A 75 -12.23 -7.27 -14.18
N ASN A 76 -13.35 -7.99 -14.34
CA ASN A 76 -13.94 -8.29 -15.65
C ASN A 76 -12.91 -8.88 -16.65
N GLY A 77 -12.04 -9.81 -16.19
CA GLY A 77 -10.99 -10.41 -17.01
C GLY A 77 -9.78 -9.51 -17.30
N THR A 78 -9.67 -8.36 -16.65
CA THR A 78 -8.56 -7.40 -16.82
C THR A 78 -7.75 -7.32 -15.54
N ASP A 79 -6.42 -7.45 -15.63
CA ASP A 79 -5.52 -7.27 -14.51
C ASP A 79 -5.44 -5.78 -14.10
N VAL A 80 -5.71 -5.53 -12.84
CA VAL A 80 -5.76 -4.19 -12.25
C VAL A 80 -4.97 -4.17 -10.96
N THR A 81 -4.19 -3.13 -10.73
CA THR A 81 -3.58 -2.85 -9.44
C THR A 81 -4.37 -1.77 -8.72
N VAL A 82 -4.80 -2.07 -7.51
CA VAL A 82 -5.55 -1.17 -6.63
C VAL A 82 -4.67 -0.68 -5.50
N THR A 83 -4.76 0.61 -5.18
CA THR A 83 -4.16 1.22 -4.00
C THR A 83 -5.23 1.87 -3.13
N GLY A 84 -5.22 1.54 -1.84
CA GLY A 84 -6.01 2.22 -0.82
C GLY A 84 -5.09 2.94 0.16
N ARG A 85 -5.36 4.22 0.47
CA ARG A 85 -4.47 5.03 1.32
C ARG A 85 -5.24 5.91 2.29
N THR A 86 -4.61 6.21 3.42
CA THR A 86 -5.02 7.26 4.36
C THR A 86 -3.84 8.16 4.69
N LYS A 87 -4.11 9.45 4.87
CA LYS A 87 -3.14 10.43 5.42
C LYS A 87 -3.22 10.53 6.94
N LYS A 88 -4.22 9.88 7.57
CA LYS A 88 -4.41 9.88 9.03
C LYS A 88 -3.53 8.78 9.64
N VAL A 89 -2.24 9.02 9.64
CA VAL A 89 -1.22 8.17 10.26
C VAL A 89 -0.61 8.95 11.41
N SER A 90 -0.42 8.30 12.54
CA SER A 90 0.20 8.89 13.72
C SER A 90 1.30 7.97 14.26
N GLY A 91 2.16 8.53 15.08
CA GLY A 91 3.21 7.77 15.74
C GLY A 91 4.41 8.60 16.07
N ASN A 92 5.32 7.97 16.82
CA ASN A 92 6.58 8.56 17.23
C ASN A 92 7.73 7.57 17.07
N ILE A 93 8.91 8.12 16.90
CA ILE A 93 10.16 7.39 16.69
C ILE A 93 11.22 8.06 17.55
N VAL A 94 11.98 7.29 18.32
CA VAL A 94 13.03 7.80 19.18
C VAL A 94 14.39 7.28 18.72
N VAL A 95 15.31 8.21 18.48
CA VAL A 95 16.70 7.92 18.13
C VAL A 95 17.61 8.45 19.25
N LYS A 96 18.45 7.58 19.82
CA LYS A 96 19.47 7.92 20.83
C LYS A 96 20.79 7.25 20.47
N ASN A 97 21.90 7.95 20.68
CA ASN A 97 23.24 7.38 20.49
C ASN A 97 23.41 6.65 19.14
N LYS A 98 22.90 7.24 18.06
CA LYS A 98 22.88 6.63 16.70
C LYS A 98 22.11 5.30 16.61
N THR A 99 21.15 5.08 17.51
CA THR A 99 20.34 3.89 17.56
C THR A 99 18.87 4.29 17.51
N LEU A 100 18.11 3.67 16.64
CA LEU A 100 16.65 3.69 16.67
C LEU A 100 16.22 2.82 17.85
N GLU A 101 15.78 3.45 18.93
CA GLU A 101 15.43 2.78 20.20
C GLU A 101 13.98 2.33 20.24
N SER A 102 13.09 3.15 19.70
CA SER A 102 11.65 2.85 19.65
C SER A 102 10.99 3.45 18.42
N ALA A 103 9.97 2.79 17.94
CA ALA A 103 9.06 3.30 16.92
C ALA A 103 7.67 2.69 17.15
N THR A 104 6.66 3.55 17.12
CA THR A 104 5.25 3.15 17.16
C THR A 104 4.49 3.91 16.10
N ILE A 105 3.84 3.20 15.18
CA ILE A 105 3.04 3.76 14.08
C ILE A 105 1.64 3.19 14.18
N ASN A 106 0.64 4.06 14.08
CA ASN A 106 -0.77 3.70 14.20
C ASN A 106 -1.59 4.34 13.09
N LEU A 107 -2.61 3.64 12.65
CA LEU A 107 -3.65 4.18 11.78
C LEU A 107 -5.02 3.56 12.07
N LYS A 108 -6.08 4.29 11.79
CA LYS A 108 -7.45 3.77 11.77
C LYS A 108 -7.73 3.14 10.41
N VAL A 109 -8.00 1.84 10.38
CA VAL A 109 -8.20 1.07 9.15
C VAL A 109 -9.38 1.59 8.33
N ALA A 110 -10.43 2.07 9.00
CA ALA A 110 -11.62 2.63 8.37
C ALA A 110 -11.35 3.92 7.56
N ASP A 111 -10.24 4.62 7.83
CA ASP A 111 -9.85 5.84 7.12
C ASP A 111 -9.15 5.58 5.77
N ILE A 112 -8.80 4.33 5.47
CA ILE A 112 -8.23 3.95 4.18
C ILE A 112 -9.30 4.06 3.10
N LYS A 113 -8.95 4.74 1.99
CA LYS A 113 -9.84 4.95 0.86
C LYS A 113 -9.14 4.62 -0.45
N THR A 114 -9.93 4.09 -1.38
CA THR A 114 -9.56 3.90 -2.79
C THR A 114 -10.31 4.92 -3.68
N ASP A 115 -10.32 4.69 -4.97
CA ASP A 115 -11.10 5.43 -5.97
C ASP A 115 -12.58 4.97 -6.08
N ALA A 116 -12.97 3.89 -5.35
CA ALA A 116 -14.29 3.30 -5.45
C ALA A 116 -14.94 3.09 -4.06
N SER A 117 -16.01 3.83 -3.77
CA SER A 117 -16.72 3.76 -2.49
C SER A 117 -17.24 2.36 -2.15
N LYS A 118 -17.74 1.62 -3.14
CA LYS A 118 -18.22 0.23 -2.94
C LYS A 118 -17.10 -0.71 -2.51
N ARG A 119 -15.86 -0.52 -3.04
CA ARG A 119 -14.67 -1.25 -2.60
C ARG A 119 -14.32 -0.90 -1.17
N ASP A 120 -14.38 0.39 -0.83
CA ASP A 120 -14.11 0.87 0.52
C ASP A 120 -15.12 0.32 1.53
N ASP A 121 -16.40 0.22 1.16
CA ASP A 121 -17.45 -0.37 2.01
C ASP A 121 -17.21 -1.85 2.24
N TYR A 122 -16.88 -2.62 1.19
CA TYR A 122 -16.51 -4.03 1.32
C TYR A 122 -15.26 -4.21 2.19
N PHE A 123 -14.24 -3.40 1.96
CA PHE A 123 -13.00 -3.40 2.74
C PHE A 123 -13.30 -3.21 4.24
N ARG A 124 -14.10 -2.19 4.60
CA ARG A 124 -14.44 -1.90 5.98
C ARG A 124 -15.33 -2.96 6.65
N THR A 125 -16.33 -3.46 5.92
CA THR A 125 -17.40 -4.28 6.53
C THR A 125 -17.15 -5.77 6.43
N LYS A 126 -16.43 -6.24 5.42
CA LYS A 126 -16.24 -7.67 5.11
C LYS A 126 -14.80 -8.13 5.19
N ALA A 127 -13.86 -7.39 4.61
CA ALA A 127 -12.47 -7.83 4.56
C ALA A 127 -11.73 -7.57 5.88
N LEU A 128 -11.81 -6.37 6.43
CA LEU A 128 -11.09 -5.95 7.64
C LEU A 128 -11.99 -5.74 8.87
N GLU A 129 -13.31 -5.87 8.75
CA GLU A 129 -14.27 -5.76 9.86
C GLU A 129 -13.90 -4.62 10.83
N THR A 130 -13.77 -3.40 10.29
CA THR A 130 -13.15 -2.27 11.01
C THR A 130 -13.89 -1.81 12.26
N SER A 131 -15.17 -2.18 12.43
CA SER A 131 -15.91 -1.98 13.69
C SER A 131 -15.41 -2.88 14.81
N LYS A 132 -14.84 -4.06 14.48
CA LYS A 132 -14.29 -5.02 15.44
C LYS A 132 -12.77 -4.86 15.58
N TYR A 133 -12.10 -4.54 14.48
CA TYR A 133 -10.65 -4.37 14.41
C TYR A 133 -10.30 -2.99 13.85
N PRO A 134 -10.48 -1.92 14.62
CA PRO A 134 -10.40 -0.55 14.11
C PRO A 134 -8.98 -0.10 13.76
N ASP A 135 -7.97 -0.71 14.39
CA ASP A 135 -6.60 -0.23 14.36
C ASP A 135 -5.66 -1.19 13.62
N ALA A 136 -4.72 -0.62 12.87
CA ALA A 136 -3.51 -1.29 12.45
C ALA A 136 -2.31 -0.57 13.05
N THR A 137 -1.33 -1.35 13.55
CA THR A 137 -0.18 -0.81 14.26
C THR A 137 1.11 -1.50 13.83
N PHE A 138 2.23 -0.77 13.96
CA PHE A 138 3.56 -1.34 13.92
C PHE A 138 4.34 -0.83 15.13
N VAL A 139 4.99 -1.75 15.87
CA VAL A 139 5.81 -1.45 17.03
C VAL A 139 7.17 -2.09 16.84
N LEU A 140 8.22 -1.30 16.92
CA LEU A 140 9.61 -1.78 16.90
C LEU A 140 9.83 -2.79 18.03
N SER A 141 10.41 -3.95 17.72
CA SER A 141 10.72 -4.99 18.70
C SER A 141 12.18 -5.07 19.07
N GLN A 142 13.08 -4.56 18.21
CA GLN A 142 14.52 -4.59 18.42
C GLN A 142 15.15 -3.26 18.01
N PRO A 143 16.03 -2.66 18.83
CA PRO A 143 16.76 -1.46 18.45
C PRO A 143 17.60 -1.68 17.17
N VAL A 144 17.73 -0.63 16.35
CA VAL A 144 18.49 -0.66 15.09
C VAL A 144 19.58 0.38 15.11
N LYS A 145 20.84 -0.08 14.97
CA LYS A 145 21.99 0.83 14.85
C LYS A 145 21.95 1.53 13.49
N LEU A 146 22.09 2.85 13.52
CA LEU A 146 22.11 3.70 12.34
C LEU A 146 23.57 4.06 12.01
N ASP A 147 23.98 3.83 10.78
CA ASP A 147 25.32 4.15 10.28
C ASP A 147 25.31 5.27 9.23
N LYS A 148 24.16 5.49 8.56
CA LYS A 148 23.97 6.49 7.51
C LYS A 148 22.64 7.23 7.70
N GLY A 149 22.59 8.49 7.25
CA GLY A 149 21.37 9.28 7.29
C GLY A 149 20.34 8.86 6.21
N ALA A 150 20.85 8.42 5.06
CA ALA A 150 20.02 7.89 3.96
C ALA A 150 20.53 6.49 3.60
N ALA A 151 19.70 5.48 3.80
CA ALA A 151 20.04 4.06 3.60
C ALA A 151 18.75 3.21 3.54
N THR A 152 18.93 1.91 3.39
CA THR A 152 17.87 0.92 3.66
C THR A 152 18.27 0.12 4.89
N TYR A 153 17.40 0.12 5.89
CA TYR A 153 17.57 -0.62 7.13
C TYR A 153 16.55 -1.75 7.23
N ASN A 154 16.97 -2.91 7.69
CA ASN A 154 16.06 -3.98 8.07
C ASN A 154 15.59 -3.75 9.52
N VAL A 155 14.31 -3.56 9.70
CA VAL A 155 13.68 -3.22 10.98
C VAL A 155 12.77 -4.35 11.41
N THR A 156 13.03 -4.93 12.59
CA THR A 156 12.20 -5.99 13.17
C THR A 156 11.19 -5.40 14.14
N GLY A 157 9.90 -5.68 13.90
CA GLY A 157 8.82 -5.18 14.72
C GLY A 157 7.58 -6.06 14.66
N THR A 158 6.64 -5.76 15.55
CA THR A 158 5.33 -6.42 15.58
C THR A 158 4.32 -5.58 14.79
N MET A 159 3.80 -6.14 13.72
CA MET A 159 2.68 -5.59 12.96
C MET A 159 1.38 -6.23 13.43
N MET A 160 0.36 -5.41 13.66
CA MET A 160 -1.00 -5.85 13.97
C MET A 160 -1.94 -5.38 12.86
N ILE A 161 -2.65 -6.33 12.26
CA ILE A 161 -3.72 -6.10 11.27
C ILE A 161 -4.85 -7.07 11.60
N HIS A 162 -6.12 -6.62 11.54
CA HIS A 162 -7.30 -7.44 11.76
C HIS A 162 -7.23 -8.23 13.10
N GLY A 163 -6.69 -7.60 14.14
CA GLY A 163 -6.49 -8.21 15.47
C GLY A 163 -5.35 -9.23 15.57
N VAL A 164 -4.72 -9.62 14.47
CA VAL A 164 -3.61 -10.58 14.44
C VAL A 164 -2.28 -9.86 14.52
N LYS A 165 -1.41 -10.28 15.43
CA LYS A 165 -0.05 -9.78 15.62
C LYS A 165 0.96 -10.71 14.95
N LYS A 166 1.84 -10.16 14.13
CA LYS A 166 2.95 -10.88 13.50
C LYS A 166 4.26 -10.13 13.71
N MET A 167 5.30 -10.83 14.10
CA MET A 167 6.67 -10.28 14.09
C MET A 167 7.21 -10.40 12.67
N LEU A 168 7.69 -9.28 12.12
CA LEU A 168 8.19 -9.18 10.76
C LEU A 168 9.50 -8.38 10.75
N THR A 169 10.41 -8.75 9.86
CA THR A 169 11.56 -7.91 9.51
C THR A 169 11.27 -7.25 8.17
N ILE A 170 11.24 -5.93 8.15
CA ILE A 170 10.83 -5.13 7.00
C ILE A 170 11.96 -4.22 6.53
N PRO A 171 12.19 -4.07 5.21
CA PRO A 171 13.13 -3.10 4.69
C PRO A 171 12.49 -1.70 4.74
N ILE A 172 13.16 -0.76 5.39
CA ILE A 172 12.77 0.66 5.43
C ILE A 172 13.82 1.47 4.65
N LYS A 173 13.43 2.07 3.53
CA LYS A 173 14.25 3.07 2.84
C LYS A 173 14.12 4.38 3.60
N THR A 174 15.26 4.99 3.97
CA THR A 174 15.31 6.26 4.68
C THR A 174 15.86 7.36 3.79
N GLY A 175 15.46 8.59 4.05
CA GLY A 175 16.00 9.79 3.44
C GLY A 175 15.90 10.98 4.40
N TYR A 176 16.64 12.05 4.08
CA TYR A 176 16.56 13.31 4.81
C TYR A 176 16.47 14.46 3.81
N HIS A 177 15.41 15.26 3.93
CA HIS A 177 15.18 16.38 3.03
C HIS A 177 14.34 17.47 3.71
N ASN A 178 14.75 18.74 3.55
CA ASN A 178 14.07 19.88 4.16
C ASN A 178 13.85 19.73 5.68
N GLN A 179 14.87 19.32 6.41
CA GLN A 179 14.84 19.08 7.86
C GLN A 179 13.83 18.00 8.32
N ARG A 180 13.40 17.12 7.39
CA ARG A 180 12.50 16.02 7.67
C ARG A 180 13.18 14.69 7.40
N VAL A 181 13.01 13.74 8.29
CA VAL A 181 13.34 12.34 8.01
C VAL A 181 12.20 11.73 7.20
N GLN A 182 12.54 11.11 6.10
CA GLN A 182 11.60 10.38 5.24
C GLN A 182 11.82 8.89 5.39
N LEU A 183 10.73 8.14 5.58
CA LEU A 183 10.75 6.68 5.67
C LEU A 183 9.75 6.12 4.66
N ALA A 184 10.16 5.09 3.92
CA ALA A 184 9.30 4.42 2.95
C ALA A 184 9.49 2.92 2.99
N SER A 185 8.38 2.18 2.88
CA SER A 185 8.40 0.72 2.78
C SER A 185 7.17 0.19 2.04
N SER A 186 7.40 -0.88 1.27
CA SER A 186 6.37 -1.72 0.66
C SER A 186 6.53 -3.14 1.19
N ILE A 187 5.70 -3.51 2.15
CA ILE A 187 5.82 -4.73 2.95
C ILE A 187 4.93 -5.81 2.34
N PRO A 188 5.47 -6.90 1.77
CA PRO A 188 4.65 -7.98 1.27
C PRO A 188 3.90 -8.68 2.42
N VAL A 189 2.63 -8.97 2.21
CA VAL A 189 1.76 -9.66 3.17
C VAL A 189 0.90 -10.71 2.47
N THR A 190 0.72 -11.87 3.10
CA THR A 190 -0.27 -12.86 2.72
C THR A 190 -1.51 -12.64 3.59
N PHE A 191 -2.69 -12.54 2.97
CA PHE A 191 -3.90 -12.15 3.69
C PHE A 191 -4.30 -13.16 4.77
N LYS A 192 -4.13 -14.45 4.50
CA LYS A 192 -4.39 -15.52 5.48
C LYS A 192 -3.56 -15.38 6.75
N ASP A 193 -2.38 -14.78 6.66
CA ASP A 193 -1.52 -14.53 7.83
C ASP A 193 -2.15 -13.59 8.85
N PHE A 194 -3.12 -12.79 8.41
CA PHE A 194 -3.87 -11.85 9.23
C PHE A 194 -5.37 -12.19 9.31
N ASN A 195 -5.75 -13.44 9.03
CA ASN A 195 -7.13 -13.90 9.00
C ASN A 195 -8.04 -13.08 8.06
N VAL A 196 -7.48 -12.56 6.97
CA VAL A 196 -8.20 -11.83 5.93
C VAL A 196 -8.44 -12.74 4.75
N ASN A 197 -9.67 -12.79 4.24
CA ASN A 197 -10.03 -13.55 3.06
C ASN A 197 -10.02 -12.63 1.83
N ALA A 198 -9.31 -13.04 0.78
CA ALA A 198 -9.32 -12.34 -0.49
C ALA A 198 -10.73 -12.41 -1.12
N PRO A 199 -11.32 -11.27 -1.55
CA PRO A 199 -12.61 -11.30 -2.22
C PRO A 199 -12.55 -12.06 -3.55
N SER A 200 -13.59 -12.89 -3.79
CA SER A 200 -13.83 -13.54 -5.07
C SER A 200 -15.33 -13.42 -5.38
N LEU A 201 -15.71 -12.49 -6.25
CA LEU A 201 -17.07 -12.08 -6.51
C LEU A 201 -17.41 -12.21 -8.01
N GLY A 202 -17.22 -13.38 -8.61
CA GLY A 202 -17.55 -13.64 -10.01
C GLY A 202 -16.81 -12.76 -11.04
N PHE A 203 -17.05 -11.46 -11.02
CA PHE A 203 -16.42 -10.46 -11.89
C PHE A 203 -15.18 -9.80 -11.28
N VAL A 204 -14.90 -10.02 -9.97
CA VAL A 204 -13.70 -9.55 -9.27
C VAL A 204 -13.03 -10.71 -8.57
N LYS A 205 -11.75 -10.90 -8.81
CA LYS A 205 -10.90 -11.84 -8.07
C LYS A 205 -9.65 -11.12 -7.60
N VAL A 206 -9.54 -10.89 -6.30
CA VAL A 206 -8.35 -10.32 -5.66
C VAL A 206 -7.34 -11.42 -5.39
N GLU A 207 -6.04 -11.16 -5.60
CA GLU A 207 -4.97 -12.06 -5.19
C GLU A 207 -5.00 -12.27 -3.67
N ASP A 208 -4.48 -13.41 -3.18
CA ASP A 208 -4.44 -13.77 -1.76
C ASP A 208 -3.30 -13.09 -0.99
N HIS A 209 -2.57 -12.23 -1.66
CA HIS A 209 -1.45 -11.46 -1.13
C HIS A 209 -1.47 -10.02 -1.66
N GLY A 210 -0.67 -9.18 -1.03
CA GLY A 210 -0.54 -7.78 -1.42
C GLY A 210 0.63 -7.13 -0.70
N LYS A 211 0.61 -5.81 -0.60
CA LYS A 211 1.62 -5.04 0.12
C LYS A 211 0.94 -4.06 1.07
N VAL A 212 1.46 -3.95 2.29
CA VAL A 212 1.24 -2.79 3.14
C VAL A 212 2.24 -1.72 2.69
N GLU A 213 1.75 -0.54 2.34
CA GLU A 213 2.57 0.58 1.89
C GLU A 213 2.57 1.69 2.95
N ILE A 214 3.76 2.23 3.22
CA ILE A 214 3.91 3.33 4.17
C ILE A 214 4.94 4.34 3.67
N PHE A 215 4.59 5.61 3.77
CA PHE A 215 5.51 6.74 3.62
C PHE A 215 5.31 7.68 4.80
N LEU A 216 6.37 7.95 5.54
CA LEU A 216 6.35 8.88 6.65
C LEU A 216 7.28 10.05 6.38
N SER A 217 6.81 11.24 6.66
CA SER A 217 7.57 12.48 6.71
C SER A 217 7.59 12.93 8.17
N LEU A 218 8.73 12.78 8.83
CA LEU A 218 8.87 12.99 10.27
C LEU A 218 9.43 14.37 10.57
N THR A 219 8.94 14.98 11.65
CA THR A 219 9.42 16.22 12.22
C THR A 219 9.78 16.04 13.68
N LYS A 220 10.73 16.84 14.20
CA LYS A 220 10.99 16.96 15.65
C LYS A 220 9.97 17.84 16.32
#